data_a704b5d2fe5156f7fe1c68ad60ec90fe
#
_entry.id   a704b5d2fe5156f7fe1c68ad60ec90fe
#
_cell.length_a   1.000
_cell.length_b   1.000
_cell.length_c   1.000
_cell.angle_alpha   90.00
_cell.angle_beta   90.00
_cell.angle_gamma   90.00
#
_symmetry.space_group_name_H-M   'P 1'
#
loop_
_entity.id
_entity.type
_entity.pdbx_description
1 polymer ?
#
loop_
_entity_poly.entity_id
_entity_poly.type
_entity_poly.pdbx_seq_one_letter_code
_entity_poly.pdbx_strand_id
1 'polypeptide(L)'
;SILSADFLRLQEEITRMEQGGCDVLHIDVTDGHFVPNLTMGLCVAEAACRATKMRKDAHLMISRPQDFIKKFADAGADLILFHHEATSHPFEMIKYIRESGKMAGVALDPATPVRSIAHYLHAVDAVLLVTVCVGFGGQTYIDEMDAKVEELVSLRREKGLHFEIQVDGGLTP
;
A
#
# COMPACT_ATOMS: atom_id res chain seq x y z
N SER A 1 -8.56 5.08 -1.22
CA SER A 1 -8.73 3.69 -1.69
C SER A 1 -10.01 3.51 -2.48
N ILE A 2 -10.00 2.58 -3.43
CA ILE A 2 -11.19 2.15 -4.17
C ILE A 2 -11.89 0.93 -3.53
N LEU A 3 -11.45 0.49 -2.36
CA LEU A 3 -12.01 -0.70 -1.69
C LEU A 3 -13.51 -0.57 -1.42
N SER A 4 -13.99 0.64 -1.10
CA SER A 4 -15.38 0.93 -0.81
C SER A 4 -16.14 1.62 -1.96
N ALA A 5 -15.57 1.64 -3.17
CA ALA A 5 -16.20 2.22 -4.34
C ALA A 5 -17.38 1.35 -4.86
N ASP A 6 -18.32 1.97 -5.57
CA ASP A 6 -19.32 1.23 -6.34
C ASP A 6 -18.68 0.64 -7.60
N PHE A 7 -18.39 -0.67 -7.56
CA PHE A 7 -17.74 -1.36 -8.67
C PHE A 7 -18.57 -1.40 -9.96
N LEU A 8 -19.89 -1.21 -9.89
CA LEU A 8 -20.73 -1.07 -11.08
C LEU A 8 -20.49 0.26 -11.81
N ARG A 9 -19.91 1.25 -11.11
CA ARG A 9 -19.60 2.59 -11.63
C ARG A 9 -18.16 3.01 -11.32
N LEU A 10 -17.24 2.06 -11.32
CA LEU A 10 -15.86 2.29 -10.87
C LEU A 10 -15.18 3.48 -11.58
N GLN A 11 -15.40 3.62 -12.91
CA GLN A 11 -14.86 4.74 -13.67
C GLN A 11 -15.37 6.09 -13.17
N GLU A 12 -16.67 6.19 -12.86
CA GLU A 12 -17.28 7.44 -12.34
C GLU A 12 -16.76 7.76 -10.95
N GLU A 13 -16.63 6.75 -10.09
CA GLU A 13 -16.07 6.89 -8.74
C GLU A 13 -14.63 7.41 -8.79
N ILE A 14 -13.77 6.83 -9.63
CA ILE A 14 -12.38 7.26 -9.82
C ILE A 14 -12.34 8.70 -10.35
N THR A 15 -13.15 9.01 -11.37
CA THR A 15 -13.21 10.36 -11.95
C THR A 15 -13.65 11.39 -10.91
N ARG A 16 -14.63 11.05 -10.06
CA ARG A 16 -15.10 11.94 -8.98
C ARG A 16 -14.01 12.22 -7.96
N MET A 17 -13.21 11.20 -7.56
CA MET A 17 -12.08 11.38 -6.65
C MET A 17 -10.99 12.27 -7.27
N GLU A 18 -10.62 12.03 -8.53
CA GLU A 18 -9.65 12.85 -9.26
C GLU A 18 -10.09 14.33 -9.35
N GLN A 19 -11.36 14.57 -9.68
CA GLN A 19 -11.95 15.93 -9.69
C GLN A 19 -12.03 16.55 -8.29
N GLY A 20 -12.15 15.74 -7.24
CA GLY A 20 -12.11 16.14 -5.84
C GLY A 20 -10.72 16.49 -5.32
N GLY A 21 -9.66 16.35 -6.15
CA GLY A 21 -8.30 16.72 -5.80
C GLY A 21 -7.48 15.59 -5.17
N CYS A 22 -7.88 14.33 -5.36
CA CYS A 22 -7.04 13.20 -4.94
C CYS A 22 -5.81 13.07 -5.85
N ASP A 23 -4.63 12.86 -5.25
CA ASP A 23 -3.36 12.73 -5.96
C ASP A 23 -3.01 11.27 -6.31
N VAL A 24 -3.52 10.32 -5.52
CA VAL A 24 -3.16 8.91 -5.59
C VAL A 24 -4.38 8.02 -5.59
N LEU A 25 -4.42 7.05 -6.49
CA LEU A 25 -5.38 5.96 -6.48
C LEU A 25 -4.78 4.77 -5.71
N HIS A 26 -5.37 4.42 -4.57
CA HIS A 26 -4.93 3.30 -3.74
C HIS A 26 -5.77 2.05 -4.01
N ILE A 27 -5.09 0.92 -4.26
CA ILE A 27 -5.70 -0.34 -4.67
C ILE A 27 -5.36 -1.42 -3.65
N ASP A 28 -6.33 -1.77 -2.79
CA ASP A 28 -6.19 -2.78 -1.75
C ASP A 28 -6.47 -4.18 -2.28
N VAL A 29 -5.43 -5.02 -2.32
CA VAL A 29 -5.48 -6.38 -2.85
C VAL A 29 -5.31 -7.38 -1.72
N THR A 30 -6.30 -8.26 -1.52
CA THR A 30 -6.25 -9.34 -0.54
C THR A 30 -6.51 -10.69 -1.20
N ASP A 31 -5.91 -11.77 -0.65
CA ASP A 31 -5.94 -13.12 -1.21
C ASP A 31 -6.75 -14.15 -0.39
N GLY A 32 -7.36 -13.74 0.72
CA GLY A 32 -8.07 -14.62 1.64
C GLY A 32 -7.17 -15.52 2.48
N HIS A 33 -5.83 -15.36 2.39
CA HIS A 33 -4.83 -16.12 3.15
C HIS A 33 -4.02 -15.23 4.09
N PHE A 34 -3.45 -14.14 3.58
CA PHE A 34 -2.74 -13.17 4.40
C PHE A 34 -3.71 -12.48 5.39
N VAL A 35 -4.89 -12.12 4.90
CA VAL A 35 -6.02 -11.64 5.70
C VAL A 35 -7.29 -12.42 5.32
N PRO A 36 -8.27 -12.59 6.23
CA PRO A 36 -9.48 -13.37 5.99
C PRO A 36 -10.52 -12.58 5.15
N ASN A 37 -10.07 -11.94 4.10
CA ASN A 37 -10.90 -11.20 3.14
C ASN A 37 -10.37 -11.39 1.72
N LEU A 38 -11.27 -11.32 0.75
CA LEU A 38 -10.94 -11.38 -0.67
C LEU A 38 -11.51 -10.13 -1.34
N THR A 39 -10.64 -9.28 -1.88
CA THR A 39 -11.04 -8.02 -2.49
C THR A 39 -10.96 -8.09 -4.02
N MET A 40 -10.18 -7.22 -4.62
CA MET A 40 -10.04 -7.12 -6.06
C MET A 40 -8.76 -7.80 -6.56
N GLY A 41 -8.85 -8.41 -7.74
CA GLY A 41 -7.71 -9.01 -8.44
C GLY A 41 -7.15 -8.12 -9.54
N LEU A 42 -6.24 -8.69 -10.33
CA LEU A 42 -5.52 -8.01 -11.41
C LEU A 42 -6.44 -7.36 -12.44
N CYS A 43 -7.55 -8.00 -12.82
CA CYS A 43 -8.45 -7.44 -13.83
C CYS A 43 -9.09 -6.12 -13.39
N VAL A 44 -9.43 -5.99 -12.11
CA VAL A 44 -9.97 -4.74 -11.55
C VAL A 44 -8.86 -3.70 -11.40
N ALA A 45 -7.69 -4.09 -10.90
CA ALA A 45 -6.53 -3.21 -10.79
C ALA A 45 -6.13 -2.62 -12.16
N GLU A 46 -6.07 -3.45 -13.19
CA GLU A 46 -5.78 -3.03 -14.56
C GLU A 46 -6.83 -2.05 -15.10
N ALA A 47 -8.12 -2.32 -14.87
CA ALA A 47 -9.19 -1.41 -15.28
C ALA A 47 -9.09 -0.07 -14.54
N ALA A 48 -8.85 -0.08 -13.22
CA ALA A 48 -8.68 1.11 -12.40
C ALA A 48 -7.46 1.93 -12.84
N CYS A 49 -6.32 1.26 -13.10
CA CYS A 49 -5.11 1.94 -13.59
C CYS A 49 -5.31 2.64 -14.94
N ARG A 50 -6.13 2.07 -15.83
CA ARG A 50 -6.47 2.70 -17.12
C ARG A 50 -7.45 3.85 -16.99
N ALA A 51 -8.21 3.91 -15.90
CA ALA A 51 -9.28 4.87 -15.70
C ALA A 51 -8.79 6.27 -15.31
N THR A 52 -7.53 6.44 -14.91
CA THR A 52 -7.00 7.70 -14.38
C THR A 52 -5.53 7.93 -14.72
N LYS A 53 -5.12 9.20 -14.64
CA LYS A 53 -3.70 9.61 -14.70
C LYS A 53 -3.08 9.83 -13.32
N MET A 54 -3.86 9.75 -12.24
CA MET A 54 -3.31 9.79 -10.88
C MET A 54 -2.23 8.72 -10.70
N ARG A 55 -1.29 8.92 -9.78
CA ARG A 55 -0.38 7.87 -9.34
C ARG A 55 -1.19 6.69 -8.78
N LYS A 56 -0.79 5.46 -9.05
CA LYS A 56 -1.48 4.24 -8.63
C LYS A 56 -0.60 3.46 -7.67
N ASP A 57 -1.07 3.29 -6.45
CA ASP A 57 -0.42 2.52 -5.41
C ASP A 57 -1.14 1.17 -5.25
N ALA A 58 -0.43 0.06 -5.53
CA ALA A 58 -0.95 -1.28 -5.31
C ALA A 58 -0.49 -1.79 -3.94
N HIS A 59 -1.43 -1.93 -3.01
CA HIS A 59 -1.20 -2.42 -1.65
C HIS A 59 -1.52 -3.91 -1.58
N LEU A 60 -0.46 -4.73 -1.49
CA LEU A 60 -0.54 -6.18 -1.59
C LEU A 60 -0.61 -6.84 -0.20
N MET A 61 -1.82 -7.02 0.32
CA MET A 61 -2.12 -7.81 1.52
C MET A 61 -2.30 -9.29 1.15
N ILE A 62 -1.25 -9.88 0.59
CA ILE A 62 -1.26 -11.25 0.04
C ILE A 62 -0.08 -12.08 0.57
N SER A 63 -0.27 -13.39 0.69
CA SER A 63 0.72 -14.31 1.30
C SER A 63 1.97 -14.50 0.45
N ARG A 64 1.90 -14.30 -0.86
CA ARG A 64 2.99 -14.51 -1.81
C ARG A 64 3.13 -13.33 -2.77
N PRO A 65 3.53 -12.13 -2.28
CA PRO A 65 3.61 -10.93 -3.11
C PRO A 65 4.58 -11.07 -4.29
N GLN A 66 5.67 -11.85 -4.15
CA GLN A 66 6.64 -12.09 -5.22
C GLN A 66 6.02 -12.64 -6.51
N ASP A 67 4.94 -13.41 -6.42
CA ASP A 67 4.28 -14.03 -7.57
C ASP A 67 3.44 -13.02 -8.39
N PHE A 68 3.21 -11.84 -7.82
CA PHE A 68 2.30 -10.83 -8.35
C PHE A 68 2.95 -9.47 -8.66
N ILE A 69 4.14 -9.18 -8.14
CA ILE A 69 4.83 -7.88 -8.35
C ILE A 69 4.83 -7.49 -9.83
N LYS A 70 5.37 -8.36 -10.71
CA LYS A 70 5.42 -8.05 -12.14
C LYS A 70 4.04 -7.84 -12.75
N LYS A 71 3.05 -8.62 -12.33
CA LYS A 71 1.68 -8.53 -12.86
C LYS A 71 1.02 -7.18 -12.51
N PHE A 72 1.20 -6.68 -11.26
CA PHE A 72 0.70 -5.37 -10.86
C PHE A 72 1.49 -4.23 -11.51
N ALA A 73 2.80 -4.42 -11.71
CA ALA A 73 3.61 -3.49 -12.48
C ALA A 73 3.12 -3.35 -13.92
N ASP A 74 2.83 -4.47 -14.59
CA ASP A 74 2.31 -4.52 -15.96
C ASP A 74 0.86 -3.99 -16.04
N ALA A 75 0.06 -4.17 -14.99
CA ALA A 75 -1.29 -3.61 -14.88
C ALA A 75 -1.32 -2.09 -14.76
N GLY A 76 -0.18 -1.45 -14.47
CA GLY A 76 -0.04 0.00 -14.45
C GLY A 76 0.15 0.62 -13.06
N ALA A 77 0.41 -0.16 -12.02
CA ALA A 77 0.81 0.38 -10.73
C ALA A 77 2.11 1.18 -10.85
N ASP A 78 2.22 2.28 -10.14
CA ASP A 78 3.41 3.14 -10.08
C ASP A 78 4.25 2.86 -8.83
N LEU A 79 3.59 2.56 -7.71
CA LEU A 79 4.16 2.10 -6.45
C LEU A 79 3.56 0.73 -6.10
N ILE A 80 4.39 -0.21 -5.67
CA ILE A 80 3.95 -1.51 -5.15
C ILE A 80 4.36 -1.61 -3.68
N LEU A 81 3.36 -1.73 -2.81
CA LEU A 81 3.50 -1.88 -1.37
C LEU A 81 3.31 -3.36 -1.01
N PHE A 82 4.32 -3.98 -0.45
CA PHE A 82 4.23 -5.33 0.11
C PHE A 82 4.26 -5.26 1.64
N HIS A 83 3.57 -6.17 2.32
CA HIS A 83 3.66 -6.28 3.77
C HIS A 83 5.00 -6.87 4.21
N HIS A 84 5.64 -6.25 5.22
CA HIS A 84 6.82 -6.79 5.87
C HIS A 84 6.58 -8.24 6.36
N GLU A 85 5.39 -8.49 6.88
CA GLU A 85 4.94 -9.75 7.44
C GLU A 85 4.73 -10.85 6.39
N ALA A 86 4.61 -10.47 5.11
CA ALA A 86 4.40 -11.41 4.01
C ALA A 86 5.68 -12.03 3.45
N THR A 87 6.87 -11.62 3.93
CA THR A 87 8.14 -12.11 3.42
C THR A 87 9.24 -12.12 4.47
N SER A 88 10.10 -13.15 4.45
CA SER A 88 11.37 -13.17 5.18
C SER A 88 12.54 -12.57 4.36
N HIS A 89 12.29 -12.15 3.11
CA HIS A 89 13.32 -11.67 2.18
C HIS A 89 12.96 -10.27 1.60
N PRO A 90 12.83 -9.22 2.43
CA PRO A 90 12.37 -7.90 1.99
C PRO A 90 13.28 -7.26 0.94
N PHE A 91 14.60 -7.49 0.99
CA PHE A 91 15.52 -6.98 -0.02
C PHE A 91 15.26 -7.56 -1.41
N GLU A 92 14.86 -8.83 -1.49
CA GLU A 92 14.49 -9.46 -2.76
C GLU A 92 13.18 -8.87 -3.30
N MET A 93 12.20 -8.62 -2.43
CA MET A 93 10.96 -7.95 -2.83
C MET A 93 11.23 -6.58 -3.43
N ILE A 94 12.02 -5.76 -2.74
CA ILE A 94 12.42 -4.43 -3.22
C ILE A 94 13.12 -4.53 -4.58
N LYS A 95 14.04 -5.49 -4.72
CA LYS A 95 14.74 -5.75 -5.98
C LYS A 95 13.78 -6.09 -7.11
N TYR A 96 12.84 -7.03 -6.91
CA TYR A 96 11.87 -7.44 -7.93
C TYR A 96 10.96 -6.27 -8.36
N ILE A 97 10.54 -5.43 -7.40
CA ILE A 97 9.74 -4.24 -7.71
C ILE A 97 10.54 -3.27 -8.57
N ARG A 98 11.80 -2.98 -8.20
CA ARG A 98 12.66 -2.07 -8.94
C ARG A 98 13.04 -2.60 -10.33
N GLU A 99 13.29 -3.89 -10.47
CA GLU A 99 13.51 -4.55 -11.78
C GLU A 99 12.28 -4.47 -12.70
N SER A 100 11.09 -4.33 -12.11
CA SER A 100 9.85 -4.06 -12.85
C SER A 100 9.66 -2.57 -13.21
N GLY A 101 10.63 -1.70 -12.89
CA GLY A 101 10.60 -0.27 -13.19
C GLY A 101 9.64 0.53 -12.31
N LYS A 102 9.32 0.02 -11.10
CA LYS A 102 8.34 0.63 -10.20
C LYS A 102 8.96 1.10 -8.89
N MET A 103 8.28 2.03 -8.20
CA MET A 103 8.63 2.42 -6.84
C MET A 103 8.32 1.27 -5.88
N ALA A 104 9.22 1.04 -4.92
CA ALA A 104 9.09 -0.01 -3.93
C ALA A 104 8.64 0.57 -2.59
N GLY A 105 7.54 0.07 -2.05
CA GLY A 105 7.08 0.43 -0.72
C GLY A 105 6.91 -0.78 0.18
N VAL A 106 6.96 -0.54 1.48
CA VAL A 106 6.69 -1.54 2.51
C VAL A 106 5.51 -1.11 3.37
N ALA A 107 4.60 -2.04 3.64
CA ALA A 107 3.49 -1.85 4.56
C ALA A 107 3.75 -2.58 5.89
N LEU A 108 3.27 -2.01 6.98
CA LEU A 108 3.34 -2.59 8.33
C LEU A 108 1.94 -2.74 8.93
N ASP A 109 1.66 -3.92 9.45
CA ASP A 109 0.52 -4.19 10.34
C ASP A 109 0.63 -3.35 11.63
N PRO A 110 -0.49 -2.97 12.28
CA PRO A 110 -0.46 -2.23 13.55
C PRO A 110 0.42 -2.87 14.62
N ALA A 111 0.46 -4.19 14.72
CA ALA A 111 1.24 -4.91 15.72
C ALA A 111 2.74 -4.98 15.42
N THR A 112 3.18 -4.72 14.19
CA THR A 112 4.58 -4.84 13.78
C THR A 112 5.37 -3.57 14.11
N PRO A 113 6.44 -3.64 14.92
CA PRO A 113 7.24 -2.47 15.27
C PRO A 113 7.94 -1.84 14.05
N VAL A 114 8.03 -0.50 14.02
CA VAL A 114 8.76 0.25 12.97
C VAL A 114 10.23 -0.22 12.85
N ARG A 115 10.85 -0.58 13.97
CA ARG A 115 12.24 -1.06 14.01
C ARG A 115 12.50 -2.33 13.23
N SER A 116 11.47 -3.14 12.97
CA SER A 116 11.58 -4.35 12.16
C SER A 116 12.05 -4.05 10.73
N ILE A 117 11.73 -2.88 10.19
CA ILE A 117 12.10 -2.47 8.84
C ILE A 117 13.32 -1.53 8.78
N ALA A 118 13.90 -1.15 9.94
CA ALA A 118 14.96 -0.14 10.03
C ALA A 118 16.21 -0.44 9.18
N HIS A 119 16.46 -1.72 8.89
CA HIS A 119 17.63 -2.18 8.14
C HIS A 119 17.53 -1.92 6.63
N TYR A 120 16.33 -1.80 6.08
CA TYR A 120 16.12 -1.60 4.65
C TYR A 120 15.30 -0.35 4.28
N LEU A 121 15.01 0.53 5.24
CA LEU A 121 14.33 1.82 4.98
C LEU A 121 15.03 2.69 3.93
N HIS A 122 16.34 2.57 3.80
CA HIS A 122 17.12 3.30 2.78
C HIS A 122 16.86 2.82 1.35
N ALA A 123 16.23 1.66 1.19
CA ALA A 123 15.98 1.03 -0.09
C ALA A 123 14.53 1.16 -0.58
N VAL A 124 13.61 1.72 0.24
CA VAL A 124 12.20 1.91 -0.13
C VAL A 124 11.89 3.36 -0.47
N ASP A 125 10.88 3.55 -1.31
CA ASP A 125 10.36 4.86 -1.72
C ASP A 125 9.18 5.30 -0.85
N ALA A 126 8.47 4.34 -0.22
CA ALA A 126 7.35 4.61 0.68
C ALA A 126 7.25 3.59 1.82
N VAL A 127 6.73 4.04 2.95
CA VAL A 127 6.32 3.19 4.07
C VAL A 127 4.84 3.48 4.38
N LEU A 128 4.02 2.45 4.32
CA LEU A 128 2.61 2.50 4.67
C LEU A 128 2.41 1.92 6.07
N LEU A 129 1.84 2.69 6.97
CA LEU A 129 1.36 2.21 8.27
C LEU A 129 -0.14 1.95 8.19
N VAL A 130 -0.54 0.69 8.32
CA VAL A 130 -1.95 0.36 8.45
C VAL A 130 -2.41 0.73 9.86
N THR A 131 -3.48 1.48 9.96
CA THR A 131 -3.96 2.10 11.20
C THR A 131 -5.27 1.49 11.73
N VAL A 132 -5.64 0.35 11.15
CA VAL A 132 -6.79 -0.50 11.53
C VAL A 132 -6.37 -1.97 11.48
N CYS A 133 -7.23 -2.90 11.87
CA CYS A 133 -6.97 -4.33 11.57
C CYS A 133 -6.93 -4.54 10.06
N VAL A 134 -5.85 -5.15 9.56
CA VAL A 134 -5.59 -5.31 8.13
C VAL A 134 -6.71 -6.10 7.43
N GLY A 135 -7.13 -5.65 6.23
CA GLY A 135 -7.97 -6.42 5.31
C GLY A 135 -9.42 -5.99 5.19
N PHE A 136 -9.93 -5.07 6.00
CA PHE A 136 -11.32 -4.62 5.94
C PHE A 136 -11.41 -3.09 5.99
N GLY A 137 -12.29 -2.52 5.17
CA GLY A 137 -12.60 -1.09 5.20
C GLY A 137 -13.61 -0.73 6.31
N GLY A 138 -13.77 0.59 6.56
CA GLY A 138 -14.80 1.12 7.46
C GLY A 138 -14.55 0.91 8.96
N GLN A 139 -13.32 0.62 9.36
CA GLN A 139 -12.93 0.43 10.75
C GLN A 139 -12.54 1.75 11.43
N THR A 140 -12.57 1.75 12.77
CA THR A 140 -12.08 2.86 13.59
C THR A 140 -10.56 2.87 13.66
N TYR A 141 -9.97 4.05 13.55
CA TYR A 141 -8.54 4.27 13.73
C TYR A 141 -8.06 3.77 15.10
N ILE A 142 -6.88 3.18 15.13
CA ILE A 142 -6.23 2.71 16.36
C ILE A 142 -5.37 3.85 16.89
N ASP A 143 -5.76 4.48 18.01
CA ASP A 143 -5.12 5.70 18.57
C ASP A 143 -3.62 5.54 18.85
N GLU A 144 -3.18 4.32 19.20
CA GLU A 144 -1.77 4.01 19.44
C GLU A 144 -0.88 4.15 18.19
N MET A 145 -1.50 4.24 17.01
CA MET A 145 -0.76 4.39 15.74
C MET A 145 -0.13 5.77 15.60
N ASP A 146 -0.61 6.80 16.29
CA ASP A 146 0.03 8.12 16.29
C ASP A 146 1.49 8.04 16.76
N ALA A 147 1.73 7.33 17.86
CA ALA A 147 3.10 7.13 18.39
C ALA A 147 3.99 6.37 17.37
N LYS A 148 3.40 5.43 16.63
CA LYS A 148 4.11 4.68 15.58
C LYS A 148 4.46 5.54 14.36
N VAL A 149 3.57 6.45 13.98
CA VAL A 149 3.84 7.45 12.92
C VAL A 149 4.97 8.38 13.37
N GLU A 150 4.92 8.89 14.61
CA GLU A 150 5.98 9.75 15.18
C GLU A 150 7.34 9.03 15.25
N GLU A 151 7.37 7.75 15.64
CA GLU A 151 8.58 6.93 15.63
C GLU A 151 9.17 6.84 14.22
N LEU A 152 8.35 6.58 13.20
CA LEU A 152 8.80 6.47 11.82
C LEU A 152 9.32 7.82 11.27
N VAL A 153 8.64 8.92 11.58
CA VAL A 153 9.08 10.28 11.21
C VAL A 153 10.44 10.60 11.86
N SER A 154 10.59 10.28 13.13
CA SER A 154 11.84 10.50 13.87
C SER A 154 12.98 9.66 13.27
N LEU A 155 12.74 8.40 13.02
CA LEU A 155 13.72 7.49 12.42
C LEU A 155 14.15 7.93 11.01
N ARG A 156 13.20 8.40 10.18
CA ARG A 156 13.48 8.98 8.86
C ARG A 156 14.41 10.19 8.98
N ARG A 157 14.12 11.11 9.90
CA ARG A 157 14.91 12.31 10.15
C ARG A 157 16.30 11.98 10.69
N GLU A 158 16.40 11.13 11.69
CA GLU A 158 17.65 10.74 12.34
C GLU A 158 18.64 10.10 11.38
N LYS A 159 18.13 9.31 10.45
CA LYS A 159 18.93 8.61 9.45
C LYS A 159 19.12 9.40 8.15
N GLY A 160 18.54 10.59 8.01
CA GLY A 160 18.60 11.40 6.77
C GLY A 160 18.00 10.68 5.57
N LEU A 161 16.93 9.89 5.76
CA LEU A 161 16.30 9.10 4.70
C LEU A 161 15.19 9.89 4.01
N HIS A 162 14.93 9.49 2.76
CA HIS A 162 13.92 10.11 1.89
C HIS A 162 12.97 9.06 1.38
N PHE A 163 11.87 8.85 2.08
CA PHE A 163 10.74 8.02 1.65
C PHE A 163 9.44 8.69 2.07
N GLU A 164 8.38 8.39 1.36
CA GLU A 164 7.02 8.83 1.68
C GLU A 164 6.48 8.04 2.88
N ILE A 165 5.77 8.72 3.78
CA ILE A 165 5.03 8.06 4.86
C ILE A 165 3.55 8.14 4.52
N GLN A 166 2.92 6.98 4.43
CA GLN A 166 1.49 6.82 4.18
C GLN A 166 0.83 6.21 5.42
N VAL A 167 -0.44 6.52 5.62
CA VAL A 167 -1.30 5.91 6.64
C VAL A 167 -2.60 5.44 5.97
N ASP A 168 -3.08 4.26 6.36
CA ASP A 168 -4.27 3.66 5.77
C ASP A 168 -5.17 3.04 6.83
N GLY A 169 -6.43 3.50 6.83
CA GLY A 169 -7.50 2.98 7.67
C GLY A 169 -7.99 3.94 8.76
N GLY A 170 -9.31 4.11 8.82
CA GLY A 170 -10.00 4.82 9.91
C GLY A 170 -9.82 6.34 9.94
N LEU A 171 -9.22 6.94 8.92
CA LEU A 171 -9.01 8.39 8.85
C LEU A 171 -10.35 9.11 8.60
N THR A 172 -10.55 10.21 9.33
CA THR A 172 -11.70 11.11 9.17
C THR A 172 -11.19 12.54 8.95
N PRO A 173 -11.99 13.40 8.28
CA PRO A 173 -11.68 14.82 8.13
C PRO A 173 -11.50 15.55 9.45
#